data_aec2ab7c37336ed9050f2503baac620f
#
_entry.id   aec2ab7c37336ed9050f2503baac620f
#
_cell.length_a   1.000
_cell.length_b   1.000
_cell.length_c   1.000
_cell.angle_alpha   90.00
_cell.angle_beta   90.00
_cell.angle_gamma   90.00
#
_symmetry.space_group_name_H-M   'P 1'
#
loop_
_entity.id
_entity.type
_entity.pdbx_description
1 polymer ?
#
loop_
_entity_poly.entity_id
_entity_poly.type
_entity_poly.pdbx_seq_one_letter_code
_entity_poly.pdbx_strand_id
1 'polypeptide(L)'
;QAREDAKGKRKVDIEELEESVKFKNNEAALMRSTVSAISFKIDSNKEKYKNIKEQSIELEKFSKEYNICKRLYNLVKGQTGNGKITLEQYVQAAGFDAIIRAANRRLLPMSEGQYELYRTKDSLGKKSNTFLDLEALDNYTGHRRPVGNLSGGESFKASLSLALGLSDTVSSNLGGVQMDALFIDEGFGTLDKKSIENAMDILLSLSGTNKLVGIISHREEL
;
A
#
# COMPACT_ATOMS: atom_id res chain seq x y z
N GLN A 1 -6.37 -62.97 -89.60
CA GLN A 1 -7.12 -62.70 -88.42
C GLN A 1 -6.53 -61.48 -87.65
N ALA A 2 -5.21 -61.41 -87.31
CA ALA A 2 -4.60 -60.29 -86.57
C ALA A 2 -4.64 -58.93 -87.33
N ARG A 3 -4.71 -58.89 -88.65
CA ARG A 3 -4.86 -57.66 -89.43
C ARG A 3 -6.29 -57.13 -89.55
N GLU A 4 -7.29 -58.00 -89.37
CA GLU A 4 -8.71 -57.60 -89.33
C GLU A 4 -9.09 -57.05 -87.98
N ASP A 5 -8.53 -57.58 -86.90
CA ASP A 5 -8.74 -57.08 -85.56
C ASP A 5 -8.12 -55.72 -85.28
N ALA A 6 -7.20 -55.26 -86.11
CA ALA A 6 -6.55 -53.96 -86.02
C ALA A 6 -7.24 -52.85 -86.87
N LYS A 7 -8.24 -53.22 -87.71
CA LYS A 7 -8.97 -52.26 -88.58
C LYS A 7 -9.80 -51.32 -87.67
N GLY A 8 -9.42 -50.08 -87.62
CA GLY A 8 -10.10 -49.04 -86.87
C GLY A 8 -9.42 -48.69 -85.57
N LYS A 9 -8.39 -49.39 -85.18
CA LYS A 9 -7.60 -49.01 -83.95
C LYS A 9 -6.47 -48.06 -84.35
N ARG A 10 -6.37 -46.94 -83.60
CA ARG A 10 -5.35 -45.94 -83.75
C ARG A 10 -4.00 -46.51 -83.35
N LYS A 11 -2.96 -46.40 -84.21
CA LYS A 11 -1.61 -46.82 -83.86
C LYS A 11 -1.14 -45.91 -82.72
N VAL A 12 -0.97 -46.49 -81.55
CA VAL A 12 -0.51 -45.78 -80.35
C VAL A 12 1.00 -45.80 -80.39
N ASP A 13 1.60 -44.63 -80.25
CA ASP A 13 3.04 -44.50 -80.08
C ASP A 13 3.38 -44.88 -78.60
N ILE A 14 4.09 -46.01 -78.52
CA ILE A 14 4.40 -46.57 -77.17
C ILE A 14 5.41 -45.70 -76.43
N GLU A 15 6.37 -45.10 -77.18
CA GLU A 15 7.38 -44.23 -76.57
C GLU A 15 6.74 -42.96 -75.96
N GLU A 16 5.81 -42.30 -76.67
CA GLU A 16 5.08 -41.14 -76.16
C GLU A 16 4.21 -41.51 -74.97
N LEU A 17 3.67 -42.69 -74.90
CA LEU A 17 2.88 -43.16 -73.81
C LEU A 17 3.75 -43.46 -72.56
N GLU A 18 4.91 -44.08 -72.80
CA GLU A 18 5.89 -44.34 -71.70
C GLU A 18 6.46 -43.04 -71.14
N GLU A 19 6.77 -42.04 -71.93
CA GLU A 19 7.17 -40.71 -71.45
C GLU A 19 6.06 -40.02 -70.65
N SER A 20 4.83 -40.10 -71.17
CA SER A 20 3.66 -39.51 -70.40
C SER A 20 3.44 -40.21 -69.06
N VAL A 21 3.55 -41.55 -69.04
CA VAL A 21 3.46 -42.29 -67.75
C VAL A 21 4.59 -41.95 -66.84
N LYS A 22 5.82 -41.81 -67.25
CA LYS A 22 6.96 -41.39 -66.50
C LYS A 22 6.80 -39.99 -65.96
N PHE A 23 6.32 -39.05 -66.77
CA PHE A 23 6.02 -37.68 -66.33
C PHE A 23 4.94 -37.67 -65.25
N LYS A 24 3.83 -38.38 -65.45
CA LYS A 24 2.75 -38.46 -64.41
C LYS A 24 3.18 -39.15 -63.15
N ASN A 25 4.05 -40.13 -63.20
CA ASN A 25 4.62 -40.78 -62.03
C ASN A 25 5.52 -39.83 -61.25
N ASN A 26 6.34 -39.04 -61.92
CA ASN A 26 7.16 -38.03 -61.28
C ASN A 26 6.32 -36.90 -60.63
N GLU A 27 5.29 -36.43 -61.33
CA GLU A 27 4.33 -35.45 -60.75
C GLU A 27 3.62 -36.01 -59.50
N ALA A 28 3.16 -37.26 -59.55
CA ALA A 28 2.54 -37.95 -58.46
C ALA A 28 3.51 -38.13 -57.25
N ALA A 29 4.78 -38.44 -57.53
CA ALA A 29 5.80 -38.56 -56.48
C ALA A 29 6.06 -37.21 -55.80
N LEU A 30 6.15 -36.12 -56.57
CA LEU A 30 6.30 -34.77 -56.05
C LEU A 30 5.09 -34.37 -55.19
N MET A 31 3.88 -34.62 -55.66
CA MET A 31 2.67 -34.35 -54.89
C MET A 31 2.61 -35.15 -53.58
N ARG A 32 2.97 -36.45 -53.61
CA ARG A 32 3.04 -37.26 -52.37
C ARG A 32 4.04 -36.72 -51.36
N SER A 33 5.22 -36.29 -51.79
CA SER A 33 6.22 -35.69 -50.90
C SER A 33 5.71 -34.39 -50.28
N THR A 34 5.02 -33.56 -51.08
CA THR A 34 4.43 -32.30 -50.61
C THR A 34 3.31 -32.56 -49.56
N VAL A 35 2.42 -33.51 -49.86
CA VAL A 35 1.35 -33.92 -48.94
C VAL A 35 1.94 -34.45 -47.62
N SER A 36 2.98 -35.27 -47.69
CA SER A 36 3.66 -35.81 -46.52
C SER A 36 4.28 -34.68 -45.65
N ALA A 37 4.95 -33.72 -46.30
CA ALA A 37 5.54 -32.56 -45.61
C ALA A 37 4.48 -31.67 -44.97
N ILE A 38 3.35 -31.46 -45.62
CA ILE A 38 2.22 -30.69 -45.07
C ILE A 38 1.60 -31.45 -43.90
N SER A 39 1.35 -32.76 -44.03
CA SER A 39 0.81 -33.59 -42.93
C SER A 39 1.70 -33.52 -41.70
N PHE A 40 3.01 -33.69 -41.85
CA PHE A 40 3.96 -33.54 -40.75
C PHE A 40 3.88 -32.16 -40.04
N LYS A 41 3.80 -31.08 -40.83
CA LYS A 41 3.61 -29.74 -40.28
C LYS A 41 2.29 -29.60 -39.52
N ILE A 42 1.21 -30.17 -40.03
CA ILE A 42 -0.09 -30.15 -39.37
C ILE A 42 -0.03 -30.87 -38.03
N ASP A 43 0.56 -32.07 -37.99
CA ASP A 43 0.64 -32.85 -36.73
C ASP A 43 1.55 -32.17 -35.69
N SER A 44 2.70 -31.64 -36.13
CA SER A 44 3.57 -30.84 -35.27
C SER A 44 2.85 -29.59 -34.72
N ASN A 45 2.08 -28.92 -35.56
CA ASN A 45 1.33 -27.74 -35.13
C ASN A 45 0.18 -28.09 -34.16
N LYS A 46 -0.49 -29.24 -34.36
CA LYS A 46 -1.51 -29.73 -33.42
C LYS A 46 -0.93 -29.99 -32.04
N GLU A 47 0.24 -30.63 -31.98
CA GLU A 47 0.92 -30.91 -30.73
C GLU A 47 1.34 -29.61 -30.01
N LYS A 48 1.96 -28.67 -30.75
CA LYS A 48 2.30 -27.35 -30.23
C LYS A 48 1.08 -26.59 -29.74
N TYR A 49 -0.02 -26.61 -30.46
CA TYR A 49 -1.26 -25.96 -30.06
C TYR A 49 -1.81 -26.54 -28.74
N LYS A 50 -1.78 -27.89 -28.62
CA LYS A 50 -2.19 -28.55 -27.38
C LYS A 50 -1.35 -28.09 -26.19
N ASN A 51 -0.02 -28.08 -26.33
CA ASN A 51 0.90 -27.64 -25.29
C ASN A 51 0.69 -26.16 -24.91
N ILE A 52 0.50 -25.27 -25.91
CA ILE A 52 0.22 -23.85 -25.66
C ILE A 52 -1.10 -23.68 -24.92
N LYS A 53 -2.13 -24.45 -25.28
CA LYS A 53 -3.44 -24.38 -24.62
C LYS A 53 -3.35 -24.81 -23.14
N GLU A 54 -2.63 -25.89 -22.84
CA GLU A 54 -2.42 -26.35 -21.48
C GLU A 54 -1.64 -25.33 -20.64
N GLN A 55 -0.54 -24.82 -21.16
CA GLN A 55 0.27 -23.79 -20.52
C GLN A 55 -0.50 -22.45 -20.34
N SER A 56 -1.37 -22.10 -21.29
CA SER A 56 -2.19 -20.89 -21.19
C SER A 56 -3.20 -20.96 -20.04
N ILE A 57 -3.79 -22.12 -19.78
CA ILE A 57 -4.70 -22.33 -18.66
C ILE A 57 -3.94 -22.19 -17.31
N GLU A 58 -2.75 -22.78 -17.23
CA GLU A 58 -1.91 -22.68 -16.05
C GLU A 58 -1.44 -21.24 -15.81
N LEU A 59 -1.01 -20.55 -16.87
CA LEU A 59 -0.62 -19.15 -16.85
C LEU A 59 -1.77 -18.25 -16.37
N GLU A 60 -3.00 -18.50 -16.83
CA GLU A 60 -4.17 -17.74 -16.39
C GLU A 60 -4.42 -17.89 -14.89
N LYS A 61 -4.28 -19.11 -14.36
CA LYS A 61 -4.41 -19.37 -12.92
C LYS A 61 -3.36 -18.59 -12.12
N PHE A 62 -2.09 -18.73 -12.47
CA PHE A 62 -1.00 -18.02 -11.80
C PHE A 62 -1.12 -16.50 -11.94
N SER A 63 -1.57 -16.02 -13.10
CA SER A 63 -1.79 -14.59 -13.32
C SER A 63 -2.87 -14.02 -12.40
N LYS A 64 -3.95 -14.78 -12.12
CA LYS A 64 -4.99 -14.35 -11.17
C LYS A 64 -4.43 -14.26 -9.75
N GLU A 65 -3.70 -15.27 -9.30
CA GLU A 65 -3.07 -15.28 -7.97
C GLU A 65 -2.04 -14.15 -7.84
N TYR A 66 -1.17 -14.00 -8.83
CA TYR A 66 -0.18 -12.91 -8.87
C TYR A 66 -0.83 -11.53 -8.80
N ASN A 67 -1.92 -11.30 -9.54
CA ASN A 67 -2.60 -10.01 -9.56
C ASN A 67 -3.22 -9.67 -8.19
N ILE A 68 -3.73 -10.67 -7.47
CA ILE A 68 -4.25 -10.47 -6.10
C ILE A 68 -3.10 -10.08 -5.16
N CYS A 69 -1.99 -10.83 -5.17
CA CYS A 69 -0.81 -10.54 -4.35
C CYS A 69 -0.21 -9.18 -4.70
N LYS A 70 -0.11 -8.85 -5.98
CA LYS A 70 0.40 -7.55 -6.45
C LYS A 70 -0.48 -6.39 -6.01
N ARG A 71 -1.80 -6.54 -6.08
CA ARG A 71 -2.73 -5.51 -5.58
C ARG A 71 -2.56 -5.30 -4.09
N LEU A 72 -2.48 -6.38 -3.31
CA LEU A 72 -2.25 -6.31 -1.87
C LEU A 72 -0.90 -5.66 -1.56
N TYR A 73 0.17 -6.07 -2.23
CA TYR A 73 1.49 -5.47 -2.10
C TYR A 73 1.47 -3.96 -2.39
N ASN A 74 0.84 -3.55 -3.49
CA ASN A 74 0.74 -2.15 -3.86
C ASN A 74 -0.09 -1.34 -2.85
N LEU A 75 -1.15 -1.94 -2.29
CA LEU A 75 -1.95 -1.33 -1.23
C LEU A 75 -1.10 -1.11 0.04
N VAL A 76 -0.39 -2.15 0.49
CA VAL A 76 0.47 -2.08 1.68
C VAL A 76 1.60 -1.06 1.51
N LYS A 77 2.15 -0.96 0.29
CA LYS A 77 3.20 0.01 -0.05
C LYS A 77 2.68 1.42 -0.37
N GLY A 78 1.37 1.65 -0.32
CA GLY A 78 0.79 2.95 -0.64
C GLY A 78 0.94 3.38 -2.11
N GLN A 79 1.10 2.41 -3.02
CA GLN A 79 1.25 2.69 -4.45
C GLN A 79 -0.09 2.78 -5.19
N THR A 80 -1.19 2.44 -4.54
CA THR A 80 -2.55 2.47 -5.07
C THR A 80 -3.46 3.32 -4.20
N GLY A 81 -4.30 4.15 -4.81
CA GLY A 81 -5.27 5.00 -4.12
C GLY A 81 -4.88 6.49 -4.08
N ASN A 82 -5.79 7.32 -3.59
CA ASN A 82 -5.66 8.78 -3.60
C ASN A 82 -4.66 9.34 -2.57
N GLY A 83 -4.05 8.52 -1.73
CA GLY A 83 -3.28 9.01 -0.59
C GLY A 83 -1.81 8.63 -0.55
N LYS A 84 -1.34 7.69 -1.34
CA LYS A 84 0.05 7.18 -1.29
C LYS A 84 0.55 6.86 0.14
N ILE A 85 -0.36 6.46 1.04
CA ILE A 85 -0.07 6.14 2.43
C ILE A 85 0.18 4.65 2.54
N THR A 86 1.29 4.23 3.15
CA THR A 86 1.57 2.81 3.43
C THR A 86 0.66 2.30 4.56
N LEU A 87 0.49 0.98 4.64
CA LEU A 87 -0.26 0.37 5.75
C LEU A 87 0.35 0.73 7.11
N GLU A 88 1.68 0.76 7.21
CA GLU A 88 2.41 1.18 8.40
C GLU A 88 2.03 2.60 8.79
N GLN A 89 2.09 3.55 7.85
CA GLN A 89 1.70 4.94 8.07
C GLN A 89 0.23 5.07 8.49
N TYR A 90 -0.66 4.27 7.90
CA TYR A 90 -2.06 4.26 8.29
C TYR A 90 -2.27 3.83 9.74
N VAL A 91 -1.59 2.75 10.17
CA VAL A 91 -1.65 2.26 11.56
C VAL A 91 -1.06 3.29 12.53
N GLN A 92 0.09 3.88 12.19
CA GLN A 92 0.72 4.93 12.99
C GLN A 92 -0.19 6.16 13.12
N ALA A 93 -0.84 6.60 12.04
CA ALA A 93 -1.77 7.70 12.06
C ALA A 93 -2.98 7.43 12.97
N ALA A 94 -3.54 6.23 12.93
CA ALA A 94 -4.65 5.83 13.79
C ALA A 94 -4.26 5.83 15.28
N GLY A 95 -3.07 5.31 15.59
CA GLY A 95 -2.50 5.36 16.95
C GLY A 95 -2.26 6.80 17.42
N PHE A 96 -1.70 7.64 16.54
CA PHE A 96 -1.43 9.04 16.84
C PHE A 96 -2.71 9.85 17.06
N ASP A 97 -3.75 9.62 16.27
CA ASP A 97 -5.07 10.23 16.48
C ASP A 97 -5.68 9.84 17.86
N ALA A 98 -5.40 8.65 18.37
CA ALA A 98 -5.82 8.24 19.73
C ALA A 98 -5.04 9.02 20.80
N ILE A 99 -3.74 9.21 20.64
CA ILE A 99 -2.88 10.00 21.52
C ILE A 99 -3.36 11.46 21.55
N ILE A 100 -3.64 12.05 20.38
CA ILE A 100 -4.14 13.43 20.28
C ILE A 100 -5.48 13.59 21.03
N ARG A 101 -6.41 12.65 20.86
CA ARG A 101 -7.68 12.68 21.62
C ARG A 101 -7.46 12.60 23.13
N ALA A 102 -6.54 11.77 23.57
CA ALA A 102 -6.18 11.69 24.99
C ALA A 102 -5.51 12.98 25.48
N ALA A 103 -4.62 13.57 24.68
CA ALA A 103 -3.96 14.83 24.96
C ALA A 103 -4.96 16.00 25.09
N ASN A 104 -5.92 16.12 24.17
CA ASN A 104 -6.90 17.20 24.16
C ASN A 104 -7.80 17.21 25.39
N ARG A 105 -8.06 16.06 26.02
CA ARG A 105 -8.79 16.00 27.31
C ARG A 105 -8.10 16.78 28.41
N ARG A 106 -6.78 16.98 28.31
CA ARG A 106 -5.97 17.75 29.29
C ARG A 106 -5.61 19.13 28.76
N LEU A 107 -5.35 19.26 27.47
CA LEU A 107 -4.99 20.54 26.89
C LEU A 107 -6.13 21.56 26.96
N LEU A 108 -7.37 21.14 26.75
CA LEU A 108 -8.54 22.00 26.84
C LEU A 108 -8.65 22.70 28.23
N PRO A 109 -8.65 21.99 29.37
CA PRO A 109 -8.67 22.66 30.66
C PRO A 109 -7.40 23.47 30.93
N MET A 110 -6.19 22.99 30.55
CA MET A 110 -4.95 23.77 30.71
C MET A 110 -4.92 25.07 29.91
N SER A 111 -5.60 25.10 28.78
CA SER A 111 -5.67 26.27 27.89
C SER A 111 -6.97 27.07 28.07
N GLU A 112 -7.77 26.77 29.11
CA GLU A 112 -9.08 27.39 29.31
C GLU A 112 -10.02 27.26 28.11
N GLY A 113 -9.91 26.12 27.38
CA GLY A 113 -10.70 25.82 26.19
C GLY A 113 -10.17 26.46 24.92
N GLN A 114 -9.03 27.16 24.96
CA GLN A 114 -8.54 27.91 23.82
C GLN A 114 -7.98 27.01 22.73
N TYR A 115 -7.21 25.97 23.08
CA TYR A 115 -6.48 25.18 22.08
C TYR A 115 -6.88 23.72 22.06
N GLU A 116 -6.97 23.20 20.83
CA GLU A 116 -7.08 21.78 20.53
C GLU A 116 -6.03 21.35 19.50
N LEU A 117 -5.45 20.17 19.70
CA LEU A 117 -4.50 19.58 18.75
C LEU A 117 -5.21 18.73 17.73
N TYR A 118 -4.74 18.80 16.50
CA TYR A 118 -5.17 17.97 15.38
C TYR A 118 -3.98 17.50 14.58
N ARG A 119 -4.12 16.34 13.96
CA ARG A 119 -3.19 15.89 12.94
C ARG A 119 -3.52 16.59 11.63
N THR A 120 -2.50 17.07 10.94
CA THR A 120 -2.65 17.71 9.63
C THR A 120 -3.25 16.73 8.62
N LYS A 121 -4.39 17.09 8.02
CA LYS A 121 -5.08 16.25 7.02
C LYS A 121 -4.56 16.47 5.60
N ASP A 122 -3.92 17.58 5.32
CA ASP A 122 -3.52 18.01 3.98
C ASP A 122 -2.25 17.34 3.44
N SER A 123 -1.68 16.40 4.17
CA SER A 123 -0.50 15.64 3.73
C SER A 123 -0.76 14.66 2.58
N LEU A 124 -1.99 14.58 2.09
CA LEU A 124 -2.43 13.66 1.02
C LEU A 124 -1.79 13.93 -0.37
N GLY A 125 -0.88 14.90 -0.51
CA GLY A 125 -0.31 15.24 -1.81
C GLY A 125 1.14 15.72 -1.84
N LYS A 126 1.74 16.12 -0.74
CA LYS A 126 3.06 16.78 -0.73
C LYS A 126 3.99 16.18 0.33
N LYS A 127 4.90 15.31 -0.09
CA LYS A 127 5.99 14.68 0.68
C LYS A 127 5.55 13.68 1.78
N SER A 128 6.09 12.51 1.72
CA SER A 128 5.74 11.30 2.49
C SER A 128 5.90 11.38 4.02
N ASN A 129 6.40 12.48 4.57
CA ASN A 129 6.74 12.60 5.99
C ASN A 129 5.81 13.53 6.79
N THR A 130 4.79 14.14 6.19
CA THR A 130 3.92 15.13 6.85
C THR A 130 2.65 14.54 7.49
N PHE A 131 2.43 13.24 7.39
CA PHE A 131 1.19 12.61 7.89
C PHE A 131 1.09 12.54 9.42
N LEU A 132 2.18 12.80 10.16
CA LEU A 132 2.22 12.94 11.62
C LEU A 132 2.39 14.39 12.07
N ASP A 133 2.33 15.35 11.16
CA ASP A 133 2.41 16.75 11.53
C ASP A 133 1.19 17.18 12.36
N LEU A 134 1.43 18.06 13.32
CA LEU A 134 0.44 18.58 14.25
C LEU A 134 0.10 20.03 13.95
N GLU A 135 -1.17 20.32 14.09
CA GLU A 135 -1.75 21.66 14.08
C GLU A 135 -2.49 21.93 15.38
N ALA A 136 -2.45 23.15 15.84
CA ALA A 136 -3.29 23.63 16.92
C ALA A 136 -4.45 24.45 16.34
N LEU A 137 -5.68 24.09 16.70
CA LEU A 137 -6.86 24.92 16.46
C LEU A 137 -7.00 25.89 17.63
N ASP A 138 -7.06 27.17 17.35
CA ASP A 138 -7.46 28.19 18.30
C ASP A 138 -8.98 28.34 18.25
N ASN A 139 -9.66 27.91 19.29
CA ASN A 139 -11.13 27.93 19.39
C ASN A 139 -11.72 29.34 19.47
N TYR A 140 -10.92 30.34 19.86
CA TYR A 140 -11.40 31.73 19.91
C TYR A 140 -11.40 32.41 18.53
N THR A 141 -10.40 32.06 17.71
CA THR A 141 -10.25 32.62 16.36
C THR A 141 -10.78 31.71 15.26
N GLY A 142 -10.95 30.43 15.56
CA GLY A 142 -11.30 29.40 14.58
C GLY A 142 -10.17 29.05 13.61
N HIS A 143 -8.96 29.59 13.79
CA HIS A 143 -7.84 29.36 12.91
C HIS A 143 -6.97 28.19 13.35
N ARG A 144 -6.51 27.40 12.37
CA ARG A 144 -5.50 26.35 12.57
C ARG A 144 -4.11 26.90 12.23
N ARG A 145 -3.13 26.55 13.06
CA ARG A 145 -1.73 26.88 12.83
C ARG A 145 -0.83 25.70 13.20
N PRO A 146 0.32 25.53 12.52
CA PRO A 146 1.32 24.52 12.91
C PRO A 146 1.73 24.72 14.38
N VAL A 147 1.95 23.61 15.11
CA VAL A 147 2.36 23.67 16.53
C VAL A 147 3.68 24.41 16.75
N GLY A 148 4.56 24.46 15.72
CA GLY A 148 5.79 25.26 15.77
C GLY A 148 5.57 26.77 15.88
N ASN A 149 4.37 27.27 15.63
CA ASN A 149 3.99 28.68 15.75
C ASN A 149 3.30 29.02 17.08
N LEU A 150 3.27 28.07 18.03
CA LEU A 150 2.79 28.29 19.37
C LEU A 150 3.81 29.11 20.19
N SER A 151 3.34 29.95 21.11
CA SER A 151 4.20 30.59 22.10
C SER A 151 4.85 29.56 23.02
N GLY A 152 5.89 29.93 23.76
CA GLY A 152 6.57 29.01 24.68
C GLY A 152 5.63 28.37 25.70
N GLY A 153 4.72 29.14 26.27
CA GLY A 153 3.74 28.63 27.22
C GLY A 153 2.68 27.71 26.59
N GLU A 154 2.20 28.08 25.41
CA GLU A 154 1.26 27.25 24.66
C GLU A 154 1.91 25.92 24.21
N SER A 155 3.16 26.00 23.75
CA SER A 155 3.95 24.84 23.34
C SER A 155 4.21 23.88 24.48
N PHE A 156 4.52 24.41 25.68
CA PHE A 156 4.69 23.60 26.89
C PHE A 156 3.39 22.86 27.26
N LYS A 157 2.25 23.55 27.31
CA LYS A 157 0.94 22.93 27.58
C LYS A 157 0.61 21.83 26.59
N ALA A 158 0.85 22.09 25.29
CA ALA A 158 0.63 21.11 24.23
C ALA A 158 1.55 19.88 24.38
N SER A 159 2.84 20.10 24.65
CA SER A 159 3.82 19.03 24.82
C SER A 159 3.53 18.17 26.05
N LEU A 160 3.21 18.79 27.18
CA LEU A 160 2.81 18.11 28.39
C LEU A 160 1.55 17.26 28.18
N SER A 161 0.54 17.84 27.53
CA SER A 161 -0.70 17.12 27.21
C SER A 161 -0.45 15.92 26.28
N LEU A 162 0.44 16.06 25.30
CA LEU A 162 0.81 14.95 24.40
C LEU A 162 1.56 13.85 25.15
N ALA A 163 2.50 14.19 26.02
CA ALA A 163 3.22 13.21 26.83
C ALA A 163 2.26 12.40 27.72
N LEU A 164 1.31 13.10 28.35
CA LEU A 164 0.29 12.45 29.19
C LEU A 164 -0.69 11.62 28.33
N GLY A 165 -1.09 12.10 27.17
CA GLY A 165 -1.94 11.38 26.22
C GLY A 165 -1.27 10.12 25.67
N LEU A 166 0.03 10.17 25.42
CA LEU A 166 0.84 9.01 25.05
C LEU A 166 0.87 7.99 26.19
N SER A 167 1.17 8.43 27.41
CA SER A 167 1.18 7.58 28.61
C SER A 167 -0.14 6.82 28.78
N ASP A 168 -1.26 7.51 28.65
CA ASP A 168 -2.59 6.89 28.77
C ASP A 168 -2.87 5.88 27.67
N THR A 169 -2.50 6.24 26.42
CA THR A 169 -2.75 5.38 25.27
C THR A 169 -1.90 4.11 25.32
N VAL A 170 -0.65 4.22 25.74
CA VAL A 170 0.25 3.07 25.94
C VAL A 170 -0.27 2.17 27.04
N SER A 171 -0.66 2.75 28.19
CA SER A 171 -1.19 1.98 29.32
C SER A 171 -2.49 1.24 28.96
N SER A 172 -3.34 1.84 28.12
CA SER A 172 -4.62 1.22 27.73
C SER A 172 -4.49 0.16 26.63
N ASN A 173 -3.53 0.30 25.70
CA ASN A 173 -3.43 -0.55 24.50
C ASN A 173 -2.43 -1.72 24.65
N LEU A 174 -1.43 -1.62 25.49
CA LEU A 174 -0.34 -2.60 25.62
C LEU A 174 -0.51 -3.58 26.80
N GLY A 175 -1.75 -3.98 27.09
CA GLY A 175 -1.98 -5.07 28.05
C GLY A 175 -1.55 -4.77 29.49
N GLY A 176 -1.60 -3.51 29.91
CA GLY A 176 -1.41 -3.12 31.29
C GLY A 176 0.03 -2.75 31.68
N VAL A 177 0.88 -2.38 30.72
CA VAL A 177 2.13 -1.69 31.08
C VAL A 177 1.75 -0.33 31.64
N GLN A 178 1.72 -0.22 32.99
CA GLN A 178 1.45 1.04 33.68
C GLN A 178 2.72 1.87 33.67
N MET A 179 2.58 3.13 33.27
CA MET A 179 3.62 4.13 33.51
C MET A 179 3.39 4.74 34.90
N ASP A 180 4.10 4.24 35.89
CA ASP A 180 3.90 4.60 37.30
C ASP A 180 4.63 5.86 37.69
N ALA A 181 5.56 6.34 36.88
CA ALA A 181 6.34 7.55 37.13
C ALA A 181 6.41 8.47 35.92
N LEU A 182 6.28 9.76 36.14
CA LEU A 182 6.48 10.81 35.14
C LEU A 182 7.48 11.84 35.74
N PHE A 183 8.55 12.12 34.98
CA PHE A 183 9.49 13.17 35.38
C PHE A 183 9.43 14.29 34.34
N ILE A 184 9.28 15.51 34.84
CA ILE A 184 9.26 16.75 34.05
C ILE A 184 10.49 17.54 34.42
N ASP A 185 11.39 17.73 33.48
CA ASP A 185 12.61 18.49 33.66
C ASP A 185 12.45 19.85 33.01
N GLU A 186 12.34 20.87 33.83
CA GLU A 186 12.10 22.26 33.43
C GLU A 186 10.81 22.48 32.61
N GLY A 187 10.76 23.54 31.76
CA GLY A 187 9.64 23.87 30.90
C GLY A 187 8.62 24.86 31.47
N PHE A 188 8.57 25.03 32.77
CA PHE A 188 7.66 25.98 33.45
C PHE A 188 8.13 27.44 33.32
N GLY A 189 9.37 27.68 32.88
CA GLY A 189 9.99 28.99 32.82
C GLY A 189 9.27 30.01 31.92
N THR A 190 8.54 29.52 30.92
CA THR A 190 7.81 30.34 29.93
C THR A 190 6.35 30.56 30.26
N LEU A 191 5.86 30.00 31.38
CA LEU A 191 4.47 30.06 31.80
C LEU A 191 4.24 31.30 32.69
N ASP A 192 3.07 31.90 32.57
CA ASP A 192 2.51 32.81 33.55
C ASP A 192 1.98 32.05 34.76
N LYS A 193 1.78 32.76 35.89
CA LYS A 193 1.38 32.18 37.16
C LYS A 193 0.11 31.31 37.05
N LYS A 194 -0.91 31.79 36.34
CA LYS A 194 -2.18 31.07 36.15
C LYS A 194 -2.00 29.78 35.35
N SER A 195 -1.14 29.82 34.32
CA SER A 195 -0.82 28.63 33.51
C SER A 195 -0.04 27.58 34.30
N ILE A 196 0.82 28.02 35.26
CA ILE A 196 1.50 27.11 36.21
C ILE A 196 0.47 26.45 37.11
N GLU A 197 -0.44 27.22 37.71
CA GLU A 197 -1.50 26.69 38.57
C GLU A 197 -2.35 25.64 37.85
N ASN A 198 -2.81 25.95 36.62
CA ASN A 198 -3.59 25.04 35.82
C ASN A 198 -2.82 23.75 35.45
N ALA A 199 -1.53 23.84 35.15
CA ALA A 199 -0.70 22.67 34.87
C ALA A 199 -0.48 21.81 36.11
N MET A 200 -0.24 22.48 37.27
CA MET A 200 -0.06 21.80 38.57
C MET A 200 -1.32 21.05 39.00
N ASP A 201 -2.49 21.62 38.86
CA ASP A 201 -3.76 20.96 39.19
C ASP A 201 -3.93 19.65 38.39
N ILE A 202 -3.55 19.65 37.13
CA ILE A 202 -3.59 18.43 36.31
C ILE A 202 -2.55 17.40 36.76
N LEU A 203 -1.32 17.84 37.07
CA LEU A 203 -0.26 16.95 37.58
C LEU A 203 -0.61 16.36 38.92
N LEU A 204 -1.20 17.16 39.84
CA LEU A 204 -1.69 16.69 41.12
C LEU A 204 -2.83 15.69 40.98
N SER A 205 -3.72 15.88 40.00
CA SER A 205 -4.78 14.92 39.72
C SER A 205 -4.24 13.55 39.28
N LEU A 206 -3.08 13.51 38.63
CA LEU A 206 -2.40 12.27 38.25
C LEU A 206 -1.78 11.56 39.43
N SER A 207 -1.19 12.32 40.36
CA SER A 207 -0.63 11.78 41.62
C SER A 207 -1.72 11.09 42.47
N GLY A 208 -2.96 11.58 42.42
CA GLY A 208 -4.12 10.94 43.05
C GLY A 208 -4.50 9.58 42.45
N THR A 209 -4.00 9.23 41.26
CA THR A 209 -4.24 7.94 40.56
C THR A 209 -3.09 6.94 40.71
N ASN A 210 -2.29 7.04 41.77
CA ASN A 210 -1.16 6.13 42.05
C ASN A 210 0.04 6.28 41.09
N LYS A 211 0.22 7.47 40.47
CA LYS A 211 1.37 7.81 39.64
C LYS A 211 2.33 8.75 40.39
N LEU A 212 3.61 8.44 40.35
CA LEU A 212 4.65 9.33 40.89
C LEU A 212 4.93 10.44 39.86
N VAL A 213 4.77 11.68 40.23
CA VAL A 213 5.13 12.84 39.40
C VAL A 213 6.31 13.56 40.05
N GLY A 214 7.45 13.59 39.38
CA GLY A 214 8.64 14.33 39.76
C GLY A 214 8.81 15.56 38.87
N ILE A 215 9.08 16.71 39.48
CA ILE A 215 9.31 17.97 38.78
C ILE A 215 10.67 18.52 39.18
N ILE A 216 11.47 18.89 38.19
CA ILE A 216 12.73 19.60 38.35
C ILE A 216 12.51 21.01 37.81
N SER A 217 12.69 22.03 38.67
CA SER A 217 12.46 23.42 38.27
C SER A 217 13.36 24.34 39.03
N HIS A 218 13.71 25.46 38.40
CA HIS A 218 14.42 26.57 39.01
C HIS A 218 13.47 27.67 39.51
N ARG A 219 12.16 27.45 39.39
CA ARG A 219 11.15 28.41 39.88
C ARG A 219 10.77 28.13 41.32
N GLU A 220 10.78 29.22 42.12
CA GLU A 220 10.40 29.17 43.56
C GLU A 220 8.87 28.97 43.77
N GLU A 221 8.07 29.17 42.72
CA GLU A 221 6.59 29.11 42.75
C GLU A 221 6.03 27.69 42.57
N LEU A 222 6.87 26.70 42.33
CA LEU A 222 6.54 25.27 42.17
C LEU A 222 6.95 24.53 43.43
#